data_e3912ec32adec31bd0f4157d8c827d86
#
_entry.id   e3912ec32adec31bd0f4157d8c827d86
#
_cell.length_a   1.000
_cell.length_b   1.000
_cell.length_c   1.000
_cell.angle_alpha   90.00
_cell.angle_beta   90.00
_cell.angle_gamma   90.00
#
_symmetry.space_group_name_H-M   'P 1'
#
loop_
_entity.id
_entity.type
_entity.pdbx_description
1 polymer ?
#
loop_
_entity_poly.entity_id
_entity_poly.type
_entity_poly.pdbx_seq_one_letter_code
_entity_poly.pdbx_strand_id
1 'polypeptide(L)'
;YSWNHLAGAAMERYGADRLTIPVELNEREIRDSGVQGEMIVYGYLPMMISAQCIRKTTLGCSGKPEIMWLKDRKDMRFPVVNQCRFCYNTIYNSAPLSLLGLSEQVTGLKPNAVRLNFTVEEPAAAGEILDAFFEEYGMSEKAAEPPVLRNQFTRGHFKRGVE
;
A
#
# COMPACT_ATOMS: atom_id res chain seq x y z
N TYR A 1 -1.79 9.81 8.12
CA TYR A 1 -0.69 10.32 7.28
C TYR A 1 -0.30 11.72 7.72
N SER A 2 1.00 12.00 7.78
CA SER A 2 1.52 13.32 8.09
C SER A 2 2.39 13.83 6.94
N TRP A 3 1.97 14.96 6.33
CA TRP A 3 2.60 15.52 5.13
C TRP A 3 3.82 16.40 5.41
N ASN A 4 3.95 16.87 6.65
CA ASN A 4 5.06 17.72 7.06
C ASN A 4 5.27 17.64 8.58
N HIS A 5 6.40 18.17 9.05
CA HIS A 5 6.77 18.13 10.46
C HIS A 5 5.78 18.85 11.39
N LEU A 6 5.13 19.92 10.95
CA LEU A 6 4.14 20.62 11.77
C LEU A 6 2.88 19.77 11.99
N ALA A 7 2.40 19.10 10.92
CA ALA A 7 1.27 18.17 11.03
C ALA A 7 1.67 16.97 11.92
N GLY A 8 2.89 16.45 11.79
CA GLY A 8 3.42 15.42 12.65
C GLY A 8 3.40 15.81 14.12
N ALA A 9 4.01 16.94 14.45
CA ALA A 9 4.04 17.47 15.82
C ALA A 9 2.63 17.72 16.40
N ALA A 10 1.69 18.19 15.58
CA ALA A 10 0.30 18.36 16.00
C ALA A 10 -0.35 17.01 16.35
N MET A 11 -0.17 15.98 15.51
CA MET A 11 -0.74 14.66 15.76
C MET A 11 -0.16 14.01 17.03
N GLU A 12 1.15 14.14 17.26
CA GLU A 12 1.81 13.68 18.48
C GLU A 12 1.25 14.36 19.73
N ARG A 13 1.01 15.68 19.68
CA ARG A 13 0.33 16.43 20.77
C ARG A 13 -1.07 15.90 21.06
N TYR A 14 -1.77 15.36 20.08
CA TYR A 14 -3.09 14.72 20.24
C TYR A 14 -2.99 13.23 20.60
N GLY A 15 -1.80 12.73 20.92
CA GLY A 15 -1.60 11.37 21.42
C GLY A 15 -1.41 10.32 20.33
N ALA A 16 -0.99 10.71 19.14
CA ALA A 16 -0.61 9.73 18.12
C ALA A 16 0.77 9.15 18.44
N ASP A 17 0.83 7.85 18.72
CA ASP A 17 2.09 7.14 19.00
C ASP A 17 2.92 6.86 17.75
N ARG A 18 2.26 6.78 16.58
CA ARG A 18 2.91 6.48 15.31
C ARG A 18 2.30 7.29 14.19
N LEU A 19 3.17 7.79 13.31
CA LEU A 19 2.78 8.47 12.10
C LEU A 19 3.03 7.56 10.89
N THR A 20 2.24 7.71 9.84
CA THR A 20 2.50 7.06 8.56
C THR A 20 2.89 8.13 7.54
N ILE A 21 4.02 7.91 6.88
CA ILE A 21 4.51 8.77 5.80
C ILE A 21 3.59 8.60 4.59
N PRO A 22 3.12 9.69 3.96
CA PRO A 22 2.26 9.61 2.78
C PRO A 22 2.95 8.89 1.62
N VAL A 23 2.20 8.03 0.96
CA VAL A 23 2.68 7.30 -0.24
C VAL A 23 2.76 8.17 -1.49
N GLU A 24 2.23 9.37 -1.41
CA GLU A 24 2.23 10.37 -2.46
C GLU A 24 3.54 11.19 -2.50
N LEU A 25 4.33 11.17 -1.44
CA LEU A 25 5.61 11.85 -1.38
C LEU A 25 6.69 11.04 -2.09
N ASN A 26 7.56 11.73 -2.85
CA ASN A 26 8.77 11.13 -3.39
C ASN A 26 9.90 11.09 -2.34
N GLU A 27 10.97 10.37 -2.67
CA GLU A 27 12.12 10.19 -1.78
C GLU A 27 12.70 11.52 -1.25
N ARG A 28 12.80 12.54 -2.11
CA ARG A 28 13.31 13.85 -1.73
C ARG A 28 12.35 14.58 -0.80
N GLU A 29 11.06 14.59 -1.12
CA GLU A 29 10.02 15.21 -0.30
C GLU A 29 9.91 14.55 1.07
N ILE A 30 10.03 13.23 1.16
CA ILE A 30 10.07 12.50 2.44
C ILE A 30 11.25 12.99 3.27
N ARG A 31 12.45 13.09 2.68
CA ARG A 31 13.65 13.57 3.36
C ARG A 31 13.51 15.01 3.84
N ASP A 32 12.97 15.88 2.97
CA ASP A 32 12.82 17.30 3.24
C ASP A 32 11.66 17.60 4.21
N SER A 33 10.67 16.72 4.30
CA SER A 33 9.51 16.87 5.20
C SER A 33 9.88 16.82 6.68
N GLY A 34 10.98 16.14 7.03
CA GLY A 34 11.39 15.89 8.41
C GLY A 34 10.43 15.02 9.22
N VAL A 35 9.44 14.39 8.58
CA VAL A 35 8.47 13.51 9.24
C VAL A 35 9.13 12.18 9.57
N GLN A 36 9.15 11.84 10.86
CA GLN A 36 9.50 10.51 11.31
C GLN A 36 8.24 9.65 11.37
N GLY A 37 8.26 8.49 10.74
CA GLY A 37 7.08 7.66 10.68
C GLY A 37 7.34 6.31 10.03
N GLU A 38 6.28 5.55 9.91
CA GLU A 38 6.25 4.28 9.21
C GLU A 38 6.08 4.49 7.70
N MET A 39 6.81 3.76 6.88
CA MET A 39 6.68 3.75 5.42
C MET A 39 5.95 2.50 4.94
N ILE A 40 4.96 2.67 4.06
CA ILE A 40 4.34 1.56 3.33
C ILE A 40 5.26 1.21 2.17
N VAL A 41 5.85 0.00 2.22
CA VAL A 41 6.77 -0.49 1.18
C VAL A 41 6.13 -1.49 0.22
N TYR A 42 4.95 -1.99 0.57
CA TYR A 42 4.15 -2.86 -0.29
C TYR A 42 2.65 -2.73 0.03
N GLY A 43 1.80 -2.84 -1.00
CA GLY A 43 0.36 -3.04 -0.90
C GLY A 43 -0.46 -2.37 -1.99
N TYR A 44 -1.67 -2.87 -2.19
CA TYR A 44 -2.63 -2.19 -3.07
C TYR A 44 -3.12 -0.91 -2.41
N LEU A 45 -2.97 0.21 -3.11
CA LEU A 45 -3.40 1.51 -2.62
C LEU A 45 -4.89 1.75 -2.95
N PRO A 46 -5.70 2.23 -1.99
CA PRO A 46 -7.08 2.61 -2.27
C PRO A 46 -7.11 3.84 -3.17
N MET A 47 -7.83 3.74 -4.29
CA MET A 47 -7.98 4.84 -5.24
C MET A 47 -9.31 5.55 -5.07
N MET A 48 -10.36 4.80 -4.66
CA MET A 48 -11.71 5.35 -4.53
C MET A 48 -12.49 4.61 -3.45
N ILE A 49 -13.28 5.35 -2.72
CA ILE A 49 -14.34 4.82 -1.84
C ILE A 49 -15.68 5.20 -2.45
N SER A 50 -16.55 4.21 -2.70
CA SER A 50 -17.89 4.41 -3.24
C SER A 50 -18.94 4.00 -2.22
N ALA A 51 -19.84 4.92 -1.91
CA ALA A 51 -20.99 4.64 -1.04
C ALA A 51 -22.05 3.76 -1.74
N GLN A 52 -22.01 3.63 -3.07
CA GLN A 52 -22.87 2.75 -3.82
C GLN A 52 -22.25 1.35 -3.90
N CYS A 53 -22.90 0.36 -3.29
CA CYS A 53 -22.43 -1.02 -3.35
C CYS A 53 -22.56 -1.61 -4.75
N ILE A 54 -21.42 -1.86 -5.41
CA ILE A 54 -21.36 -2.44 -6.76
C ILE A 54 -22.03 -3.81 -6.79
N ARG A 55 -21.79 -4.65 -5.80
CA ARG A 55 -22.40 -5.98 -5.69
C ARG A 55 -23.93 -5.88 -5.68
N LYS A 56 -24.47 -5.00 -4.84
CA LYS A 56 -25.92 -4.80 -4.70
C LYS A 56 -26.57 -4.35 -6.00
N THR A 57 -25.92 -3.44 -6.75
CA THR A 57 -26.43 -2.89 -7.99
C THR A 57 -26.34 -3.83 -9.18
N THR A 58 -25.36 -4.74 -9.20
CA THR A 58 -25.13 -5.63 -10.36
C THR A 58 -25.71 -7.02 -10.18
N LEU A 59 -25.48 -7.63 -9.01
CA LEU A 59 -25.76 -9.05 -8.75
C LEU A 59 -26.71 -9.28 -7.56
N GLY A 60 -27.17 -8.23 -6.90
CA GLY A 60 -27.92 -8.31 -5.66
C GLY A 60 -27.03 -8.40 -4.41
N CYS A 61 -27.57 -8.08 -3.24
CA CYS A 61 -26.82 -8.09 -1.99
C CYS A 61 -26.57 -9.53 -1.50
N SER A 62 -25.30 -9.89 -1.26
CA SER A 62 -24.94 -11.18 -0.64
C SER A 62 -24.94 -11.12 0.89
N GLY A 63 -24.86 -9.93 1.48
CA GLY A 63 -24.68 -9.73 2.93
C GLY A 63 -23.30 -10.15 3.44
N LYS A 64 -22.37 -10.54 2.56
CA LYS A 64 -21.01 -11.00 2.89
C LYS A 64 -19.96 -10.15 2.21
N PRO A 65 -18.84 -9.86 2.89
CA PRO A 65 -17.68 -9.23 2.26
C PRO A 65 -17.12 -10.16 1.18
N GLU A 66 -16.78 -9.61 0.03
CA GLU A 66 -16.17 -10.35 -1.08
C GLU A 66 -15.28 -9.42 -1.89
N ILE A 67 -14.30 -10.01 -2.60
CA ILE A 67 -13.45 -9.30 -3.54
C ILE A 67 -14.07 -9.46 -4.93
N MET A 68 -14.31 -8.35 -5.59
CA MET A 68 -14.80 -8.26 -6.96
C MET A 68 -13.74 -7.58 -7.83
N TRP A 69 -13.94 -7.61 -9.14
CA TRP A 69 -13.01 -6.99 -10.08
C TRP A 69 -13.77 -6.07 -11.02
N LEU A 70 -13.34 -4.82 -11.11
CA LEU A 70 -13.73 -3.91 -12.18
C LEU A 70 -12.70 -3.99 -13.29
N LYS A 71 -13.17 -3.88 -14.52
CA LYS A 71 -12.35 -3.85 -15.72
C LYS A 71 -12.61 -2.55 -16.46
N ASP A 72 -11.57 -1.82 -16.80
CA ASP A 72 -11.66 -0.59 -17.56
C ASP A 72 -11.62 -0.86 -19.08
N ARG A 73 -11.67 0.22 -19.88
CA ARG A 73 -11.62 0.17 -21.35
C ARG A 73 -10.29 -0.31 -21.91
N LYS A 74 -9.23 -0.34 -21.09
CA LYS A 74 -7.88 -0.80 -21.45
C LYS A 74 -7.58 -2.19 -20.91
N ASP A 75 -8.62 -2.92 -20.50
CA ASP A 75 -8.53 -4.25 -19.91
C ASP A 75 -7.80 -4.32 -18.55
N MET A 76 -7.54 -3.16 -17.93
CA MET A 76 -6.96 -3.12 -16.60
C MET A 76 -7.98 -3.57 -15.55
N ARG A 77 -7.54 -4.38 -14.61
CA ARG A 77 -8.39 -4.94 -13.54
C ARG A 77 -8.10 -4.25 -12.22
N PHE A 78 -9.15 -3.77 -11.58
CA PHE A 78 -9.09 -3.07 -10.30
C PHE A 78 -9.81 -3.91 -9.25
N PRO A 79 -9.14 -4.37 -8.19
CA PRO A 79 -9.83 -5.11 -7.13
C PRO A 79 -10.72 -4.18 -6.34
N VAL A 80 -11.89 -4.68 -5.99
CA VAL A 80 -12.91 -3.99 -5.21
C VAL A 80 -13.28 -4.83 -4.01
N VAL A 81 -13.10 -4.29 -2.82
CA VAL A 81 -13.54 -4.92 -1.58
C VAL A 81 -14.84 -4.27 -1.15
N ASN A 82 -15.92 -5.06 -1.04
CA ASN A 82 -17.16 -4.58 -0.49
C ASN A 82 -17.17 -4.69 1.04
N GLN A 83 -17.37 -3.57 1.70
CA GLN A 83 -17.49 -3.47 3.16
C GLN A 83 -18.96 -3.62 3.55
N CYS A 84 -19.46 -4.86 3.54
CA CYS A 84 -20.90 -5.15 3.73
C CYS A 84 -21.50 -4.58 5.01
N ARG A 85 -20.72 -4.53 6.10
CA ARG A 85 -21.17 -3.96 7.37
C ARG A 85 -21.61 -2.50 7.25
N PHE A 86 -20.97 -1.74 6.36
CA PHE A 86 -21.17 -0.30 6.19
C PHE A 86 -21.70 0.07 4.80
N CYS A 87 -21.96 -0.91 3.93
CA CYS A 87 -22.49 -0.74 2.58
C CYS A 87 -21.68 0.19 1.68
N TYR A 88 -20.35 0.17 1.77
CA TYR A 88 -19.48 0.88 0.84
C TYR A 88 -18.46 -0.06 0.19
N ASN A 89 -17.80 0.40 -0.85
CA ASN A 89 -16.74 -0.32 -1.53
C ASN A 89 -15.44 0.47 -1.48
N THR A 90 -14.33 -0.24 -1.33
CA THR A 90 -12.99 0.32 -1.58
C THR A 90 -12.49 -0.25 -2.90
N ILE A 91 -12.20 0.62 -3.85
CA ILE A 91 -11.61 0.28 -5.15
C ILE A 91 -10.11 0.54 -5.03
N TYR A 92 -9.31 -0.48 -5.27
CA TYR A 92 -7.86 -0.40 -5.18
C TYR A 92 -7.22 -0.23 -6.56
N ASN A 93 -5.98 0.18 -6.60
CA ASN A 93 -5.20 0.29 -7.83
C ASN A 93 -5.11 -1.08 -8.53
N SER A 94 -4.92 -1.08 -9.83
CA SER A 94 -4.75 -2.28 -10.65
C SER A 94 -3.46 -3.04 -10.36
N ALA A 95 -2.45 -2.35 -9.83
CA ALA A 95 -1.17 -2.94 -9.44
C ALA A 95 -0.79 -2.46 -8.03
N PRO A 96 -0.18 -3.32 -7.20
CA PRO A 96 0.28 -2.93 -5.88
C PRO A 96 1.44 -1.95 -5.97
N LEU A 97 1.54 -1.04 -5.01
CA LEU A 97 2.80 -0.38 -4.70
C LEU A 97 3.80 -1.45 -4.27
N SER A 98 5.03 -1.39 -4.78
CA SER A 98 6.14 -2.18 -4.27
C SER A 98 7.40 -1.34 -4.28
N LEU A 99 8.04 -1.18 -3.12
CA LEU A 99 9.37 -0.62 -2.96
C LEU A 99 10.42 -1.71 -2.70
N LEU A 100 10.05 -2.99 -2.82
CA LEU A 100 10.99 -4.11 -2.80
C LEU A 100 11.98 -3.95 -3.96
N GLY A 101 13.26 -4.21 -3.69
CA GLY A 101 14.37 -3.85 -4.58
C GLY A 101 14.89 -2.41 -4.40
N LEU A 102 14.37 -1.66 -3.41
CA LEU A 102 14.80 -0.30 -3.07
C LEU A 102 15.08 -0.15 -1.56
N SER A 103 15.42 -1.25 -0.87
CA SER A 103 15.60 -1.25 0.59
C SER A 103 16.68 -0.28 1.06
N GLU A 104 17.77 -0.11 0.29
CA GLU A 104 18.83 0.85 0.62
C GLU A 104 18.30 2.30 0.61
N GLN A 105 17.48 2.67 -0.39
CA GLN A 105 16.87 4.00 -0.46
C GLN A 105 15.86 4.18 0.67
N VAL A 106 15.03 3.18 0.95
CA VAL A 106 14.04 3.21 2.03
C VAL A 106 14.73 3.34 3.39
N THR A 107 15.75 2.51 3.68
CA THR A 107 16.51 2.57 4.94
C THR A 107 17.33 3.84 5.07
N GLY A 108 17.80 4.40 3.96
CA GLY A 108 18.49 5.70 3.91
C GLY A 108 17.60 6.88 4.35
N LEU A 109 16.29 6.74 4.28
CA LEU A 109 15.32 7.71 4.80
C LEU A 109 15.07 7.55 6.31
N LYS A 110 15.57 6.47 6.92
CA LYS A 110 15.48 6.17 8.36
C LYS A 110 14.03 6.18 8.89
N PRO A 111 13.09 5.48 8.25
CA PRO A 111 11.75 5.38 8.78
C PRO A 111 11.77 4.65 10.14
N ASN A 112 10.80 4.97 11.01
CA ASN A 112 10.65 4.29 12.29
C ASN A 112 10.26 2.81 12.12
N ALA A 113 9.56 2.49 11.05
CA ALA A 113 9.16 1.14 10.66
C ALA A 113 8.86 1.09 9.15
N VAL A 114 8.83 -0.12 8.60
CA VAL A 114 8.31 -0.40 7.26
C VAL A 114 7.10 -1.32 7.36
N ARG A 115 6.09 -1.08 6.51
CA ARG A 115 4.84 -1.83 6.50
C ARG A 115 4.60 -2.52 5.18
N LEU A 116 4.27 -3.81 5.25
CA LEU A 116 3.59 -4.53 4.18
C LEU A 116 2.09 -4.44 4.44
N ASN A 117 1.35 -3.84 3.51
CA ASN A 117 -0.08 -3.55 3.67
C ASN A 117 -0.92 -4.49 2.78
N PHE A 118 -1.04 -5.75 3.18
CA PHE A 118 -1.86 -6.74 2.47
C PHE A 118 -3.34 -6.41 2.54
N THR A 119 -4.06 -6.51 1.44
CA THR A 119 -5.48 -6.16 1.33
C THR A 119 -6.30 -7.14 0.49
N VAL A 120 -5.84 -7.48 -0.70
CA VAL A 120 -6.57 -8.29 -1.69
C VAL A 120 -5.72 -9.44 -2.24
N GLU A 121 -4.53 -9.59 -1.71
CA GLU A 121 -3.60 -10.64 -2.12
C GLU A 121 -4.10 -12.02 -1.69
N GLU A 122 -3.93 -13.00 -2.57
CA GLU A 122 -4.08 -14.39 -2.21
C GLU A 122 -2.98 -14.84 -1.24
N PRO A 123 -3.26 -15.77 -0.31
CA PRO A 123 -2.29 -16.18 0.71
C PRO A 123 -0.94 -16.63 0.16
N ALA A 124 -0.91 -17.31 -0.98
CA ALA A 124 0.34 -17.76 -1.61
C ALA A 124 1.17 -16.56 -2.08
N ALA A 125 0.54 -15.57 -2.73
CA ALA A 125 1.21 -14.36 -3.17
C ALA A 125 1.72 -13.52 -1.98
N ALA A 126 0.96 -13.45 -0.90
CA ALA A 126 1.39 -12.79 0.33
C ALA A 126 2.63 -13.48 0.94
N GLY A 127 2.69 -14.82 0.90
CA GLY A 127 3.86 -15.59 1.32
C GLY A 127 5.11 -15.25 0.51
N GLU A 128 5.02 -15.26 -0.83
CA GLU A 128 6.13 -14.89 -1.72
C GLU A 128 6.66 -13.47 -1.44
N ILE A 129 5.77 -12.52 -1.15
CA ILE A 129 6.15 -11.14 -0.84
C ILE A 129 6.82 -11.04 0.53
N LEU A 130 6.36 -11.80 1.52
CA LEU A 130 6.99 -11.88 2.84
C LEU A 130 8.40 -12.46 2.73
N ASP A 131 8.58 -13.55 1.98
CA ASP A 131 9.89 -14.16 1.76
C ASP A 131 10.86 -13.16 1.11
N ALA A 132 10.39 -12.47 0.05
CA ALA A 132 11.16 -11.41 -0.60
C ALA A 132 11.57 -10.28 0.35
N PHE A 133 10.62 -9.86 1.19
CA PHE A 133 10.86 -8.81 2.17
C PHE A 133 11.90 -9.24 3.21
N PHE A 134 11.77 -10.44 3.77
CA PHE A 134 12.71 -10.94 4.78
C PHE A 134 14.12 -11.11 4.21
N GLU A 135 14.23 -11.55 2.96
CA GLU A 135 15.51 -11.64 2.27
C GLU A 135 16.13 -10.27 2.06
N GLU A 136 15.38 -9.32 1.49
CA GLU A 136 15.87 -7.99 1.15
C GLU A 136 16.30 -7.17 2.39
N TYR A 137 15.58 -7.34 3.51
CA TYR A 137 15.90 -6.64 4.77
C TYR A 137 16.83 -7.44 5.70
N GLY A 138 17.45 -8.54 5.21
CA GLY A 138 18.43 -9.32 5.96
C GLY A 138 17.85 -10.07 7.16
N MET A 139 16.57 -10.38 7.16
CA MET A 139 15.89 -11.11 8.23
C MET A 139 15.80 -12.62 7.95
N SER A 140 16.29 -13.09 6.79
CA SER A 140 16.33 -14.48 6.39
C SER A 140 17.76 -14.98 6.32
N GLU A 141 18.04 -16.19 6.82
CA GLU A 141 19.31 -16.88 6.66
C GLU A 141 19.50 -17.54 5.28
N LYS A 142 18.44 -17.55 4.46
CA LYS A 142 18.48 -18.13 3.12
C LYS A 142 18.84 -17.06 2.10
N ALA A 143 20.01 -17.18 1.49
CA ALA A 143 20.31 -16.51 0.22
C ALA A 143 19.48 -17.20 -0.88
N ALA A 144 18.27 -16.75 -1.11
CA ALA A 144 17.50 -17.09 -2.29
C ALA A 144 17.70 -16.00 -3.36
N GLU A 145 17.64 -16.35 -4.63
CA GLU A 145 17.57 -15.33 -5.67
C GLU A 145 16.36 -14.43 -5.39
N PRO A 146 16.50 -13.08 -5.46
CA PRO A 146 15.40 -12.20 -5.15
C PRO A 146 14.19 -12.61 -6.00
N PRO A 147 13.03 -12.88 -5.40
CA PRO A 147 11.88 -13.30 -6.16
C PRO A 147 11.58 -12.18 -7.14
N VAL A 148 11.73 -12.50 -8.41
CA VAL A 148 11.24 -11.63 -9.47
C VAL A 148 9.76 -11.48 -9.17
N LEU A 149 9.36 -10.30 -8.70
CA LEU A 149 7.95 -9.96 -8.55
C LEU A 149 7.33 -10.14 -9.93
N ARG A 150 6.83 -11.36 -10.20
CA ARG A 150 6.31 -11.78 -11.51
C ARG A 150 5.06 -10.99 -11.90
N ASN A 151 4.46 -10.31 -10.93
CA ASN A 151 3.27 -9.51 -11.12
C ASN A 151 3.64 -8.06 -11.42
N GLN A 152 2.83 -7.40 -12.23
CA GLN A 152 2.93 -5.97 -12.46
C GLN A 152 2.83 -5.23 -11.12
N PHE A 153 3.75 -4.33 -10.86
CA PHE A 153 3.75 -3.47 -9.68
C PHE A 153 4.03 -2.01 -10.08
N THR A 154 3.74 -1.09 -9.21
CA THR A 154 4.07 0.33 -9.36
C THR A 154 5.01 0.78 -8.25
N ARG A 155 5.89 1.73 -8.56
CA ARG A 155 6.69 2.45 -7.56
C ARG A 155 5.91 3.62 -6.93
N GLY A 156 4.66 3.80 -7.33
CA GLY A 156 3.85 4.94 -6.90
C GLY A 156 4.54 6.26 -7.22
N HIS A 157 4.48 7.19 -6.30
CA HIS A 157 5.12 8.51 -6.42
C HIS A 157 6.56 8.54 -5.90
N PHE A 158 7.08 7.45 -5.33
CA PHE A 158 8.37 7.40 -4.65
C PHE A 158 9.54 7.96 -5.48
N LYS A 159 9.55 7.73 -6.80
CA LYS A 159 10.60 8.24 -7.70
C LYS A 159 10.28 9.61 -8.30
N ARG A 160 9.01 9.94 -8.54
CA ARG A 160 8.61 11.12 -9.35
C ARG A 160 7.83 12.18 -8.58
N GLY A 161 7.20 11.82 -7.47
CA GLY A 161 6.26 12.69 -6.76
C GLY A 161 4.89 12.77 -7.46
N VAL A 162 4.06 13.66 -6.96
CA VAL A 162 2.78 14.06 -7.56
C VAL A 162 3.06 15.33 -8.37
N GLU A 163 2.90 15.26 -9.69
CA GLU A 163 2.97 16.41 -10.59
C GLU A 163 1.66 17.20 -10.57
#